data_b7136cf141f57b93ac088fe739f36469
#
_entry.id   b7136cf141f57b93ac088fe739f36469
#
_cell.length_a   1.000
_cell.length_b   1.000
_cell.length_c   1.000
_cell.angle_alpha   90.00
_cell.angle_beta   90.00
_cell.angle_gamma   90.00
#
_symmetry.space_group_name_H-M   'P 1'
#
loop_
_entity.id
_entity.type
_entity.pdbx_description
1 polymer ?
#
loop_
_entity_poly.entity_id
_entity_poly.type
_entity_poly.pdbx_seq_one_letter_code
_entity_poly.pdbx_strand_id
1 'polypeptide(L)'
;IHNLEQEMGVTVFARSNKGLKITREGEELLSYARNLLEQAEIMEDRFCKNINRKPKLSVSCQHYSFAVNAFVDVVNKYDANEYNFILRETQTGEIIDDVAGNKSEVGILYLSDSNEEVLGKLLKKNDLVFEEIFEASPHVFISKNHPLASNDIITLDELKPYPYLVYEQGENNSFYFSEEFLSVLDMPKRIQVRDRATLFNLAVGLNGFTVSSGIIDKELNGEEIIAKPLNMNLSMHIGIVKRKNVMLSQYAESYVKAIKNRVSIV
;
A
#
# COMPACT_ATOMS: atom_id res chain seq x y z
N ILE A 1 -30.14 -14.49 8.28
CA ILE A 1 -28.83 -14.84 8.88
C ILE A 1 -28.98 -16.13 9.70
N HIS A 2 -29.93 -16.23 10.65
CA HIS A 2 -30.11 -17.41 11.49
C HIS A 2 -30.27 -18.72 10.69
N ASN A 3 -31.03 -18.72 9.59
CA ASN A 3 -31.17 -19.89 8.72
C ASN A 3 -29.84 -20.26 8.05
N LEU A 4 -29.05 -19.26 7.62
CA LEU A 4 -27.70 -19.47 7.06
C LEU A 4 -26.75 -20.05 8.09
N GLU A 5 -26.76 -19.54 9.32
CA GLU A 5 -25.96 -20.05 10.43
C GLU A 5 -26.30 -21.53 10.73
N GLN A 6 -27.58 -21.88 10.69
CA GLN A 6 -28.01 -23.27 10.89
C GLN A 6 -27.60 -24.20 9.73
N GLU A 7 -27.76 -23.75 8.49
CA GLU A 7 -27.38 -24.53 7.29
C GLU A 7 -25.87 -24.79 7.22
N MET A 8 -25.07 -23.79 7.58
CA MET A 8 -23.60 -23.86 7.52
C MET A 8 -22.96 -24.37 8.81
N GLY A 9 -23.73 -24.52 9.89
CA GLY A 9 -23.24 -24.99 11.19
C GLY A 9 -22.25 -24.00 11.86
N VAL A 10 -22.35 -22.70 11.55
CA VAL A 10 -21.46 -21.65 12.08
C VAL A 10 -22.27 -20.55 12.76
N THR A 11 -21.67 -19.88 13.74
CA THR A 11 -22.24 -18.68 14.36
C THR A 11 -21.57 -17.45 13.77
N VAL A 12 -22.28 -16.65 13.01
CA VAL A 12 -21.75 -15.45 12.36
C VAL A 12 -21.73 -14.25 13.30
N PHE A 13 -22.77 -14.13 14.14
CA PHE A 13 -22.89 -13.03 15.10
C PHE A 13 -23.08 -13.55 16.53
N ALA A 14 -22.27 -13.03 17.45
CA ALA A 14 -22.40 -13.25 18.88
C ALA A 14 -22.93 -12.00 19.58
N ARG A 15 -23.84 -12.19 20.55
CA ARG A 15 -24.31 -11.11 21.42
C ARG A 15 -23.28 -10.84 22.52
N SER A 16 -22.97 -9.58 22.74
CA SER A 16 -22.11 -9.13 23.83
C SER A 16 -22.82 -8.02 24.63
N ASN A 17 -22.32 -7.71 25.81
CA ASN A 17 -22.83 -6.58 26.63
C ASN A 17 -22.70 -5.21 25.94
N LYS A 18 -21.95 -5.13 24.83
CA LYS A 18 -21.76 -3.93 24.01
C LYS A 18 -22.51 -4.00 22.67
N GLY A 19 -23.43 -4.97 22.50
CA GLY A 19 -24.19 -5.18 21.27
C GLY A 19 -23.78 -6.42 20.48
N LEU A 20 -24.12 -6.45 19.21
CA LEU A 20 -23.83 -7.55 18.28
C LEU A 20 -22.37 -7.45 17.79
N LYS A 21 -21.62 -8.54 17.88
CA LYS A 21 -20.26 -8.63 17.33
C LYS A 21 -20.18 -9.78 16.34
N ILE A 22 -19.40 -9.59 15.28
CA ILE A 22 -19.06 -10.66 14.35
C ILE A 22 -18.09 -11.62 15.05
N THR A 23 -18.30 -12.92 14.86
CA THR A 23 -17.38 -13.96 15.34
C THR A 23 -16.22 -14.13 14.37
N ARG A 24 -15.19 -14.89 14.77
CA ARG A 24 -14.07 -15.24 13.87
C ARG A 24 -14.57 -16.03 12.65
N GLU A 25 -15.43 -17.01 12.87
CA GLU A 25 -16.05 -17.79 11.79
C GLU A 25 -16.93 -16.90 10.90
N GLY A 26 -17.60 -15.89 11.50
CA GLY A 26 -18.36 -14.88 10.74
C GLY A 26 -17.49 -13.99 9.85
N GLU A 27 -16.32 -13.57 10.33
CA GLU A 27 -15.35 -12.81 9.53
C GLU A 27 -14.84 -13.65 8.36
N GLU A 28 -14.52 -14.93 8.61
CA GLU A 28 -14.08 -15.86 7.58
C GLU A 28 -15.17 -16.09 6.53
N LEU A 29 -16.41 -16.34 6.95
CA LEU A 29 -17.56 -16.49 6.04
C LEU A 29 -17.79 -15.24 5.19
N LEU A 30 -17.69 -14.05 5.80
CA LEU A 30 -17.83 -12.78 5.08
C LEU A 30 -16.71 -12.56 4.04
N SER A 31 -15.50 -13.01 4.33
CA SER A 31 -14.40 -12.97 3.38
C SER A 31 -14.70 -13.82 2.14
N TYR A 32 -15.14 -15.07 2.33
CA TYR A 32 -15.57 -15.95 1.22
C TYR A 32 -16.77 -15.38 0.45
N ALA A 33 -17.77 -14.85 1.16
CA ALA A 33 -18.94 -14.26 0.53
C ALA A 33 -18.59 -13.05 -0.34
N ARG A 34 -17.73 -12.17 0.14
CA ARG A 34 -17.21 -11.04 -0.63
C ARG A 34 -16.47 -11.49 -1.88
N ASN A 35 -15.61 -12.53 -1.74
CA ASN A 35 -14.89 -13.11 -2.86
C ASN A 35 -15.82 -13.62 -3.96
N LEU A 36 -16.86 -14.39 -3.58
CA LEU A 36 -17.84 -14.93 -4.53
C LEU A 36 -18.62 -13.82 -5.25
N LEU A 37 -19.09 -12.82 -4.49
CA LEU A 37 -19.84 -11.70 -5.06
C LEU A 37 -18.99 -10.90 -6.04
N GLU A 38 -17.73 -10.62 -5.69
CA GLU A 38 -16.82 -9.87 -6.56
C GLU A 38 -16.51 -10.65 -7.84
N GLN A 39 -16.23 -11.96 -7.75
CA GLN A 39 -15.99 -12.77 -8.94
C GLN A 39 -17.23 -12.86 -9.83
N ALA A 40 -18.42 -12.92 -9.24
CA ALA A 40 -19.67 -12.84 -10.00
C ALA A 40 -19.81 -11.46 -10.68
N GLU A 41 -19.50 -10.36 -9.98
CA GLU A 41 -19.51 -9.01 -10.54
C GLU A 41 -18.53 -8.87 -11.72
N ILE A 42 -17.28 -9.34 -11.56
CA ILE A 42 -16.26 -9.31 -12.63
C ILE A 42 -16.71 -10.13 -13.84
N MET A 43 -17.26 -11.30 -13.61
CA MET A 43 -17.80 -12.16 -14.68
C MET A 43 -18.94 -11.45 -15.44
N GLU A 44 -19.87 -10.85 -14.71
CA GLU A 44 -20.98 -10.12 -15.32
C GLU A 44 -20.50 -8.89 -16.09
N ASP A 45 -19.58 -8.09 -15.55
CA ASP A 45 -18.99 -6.93 -16.23
C ASP A 45 -18.26 -7.31 -17.51
N ARG A 46 -17.64 -8.51 -17.55
CA ARG A 46 -16.88 -9.00 -18.72
C ARG A 46 -17.77 -9.58 -19.81
N PHE A 47 -18.89 -10.20 -19.46
CA PHE A 47 -19.70 -10.98 -20.39
C PHE A 47 -21.13 -10.44 -20.60
N CYS A 48 -21.64 -9.62 -19.70
CA CYS A 48 -23.01 -9.08 -19.78
C CYS A 48 -23.01 -7.62 -20.21
N LYS A 49 -23.37 -7.34 -21.48
CA LYS A 49 -23.25 -6.00 -22.11
C LYS A 49 -24.16 -4.90 -21.56
N ASN A 50 -25.11 -5.16 -20.64
CA ASN A 50 -26.13 -4.20 -20.23
C ASN A 50 -26.33 -4.06 -18.72
N ILE A 51 -25.32 -4.36 -17.91
CA ILE A 51 -25.43 -4.14 -16.48
C ILE A 51 -24.87 -2.76 -16.19
N ASN A 52 -25.75 -1.83 -15.86
CA ASN A 52 -25.40 -0.46 -15.46
C ASN A 52 -24.96 -0.49 -13.98
N ARG A 53 -23.75 -0.98 -13.72
CA ARG A 53 -23.16 -0.98 -12.37
C ARG A 53 -22.26 0.22 -12.18
N LYS A 54 -22.29 0.74 -10.97
CA LYS A 54 -21.34 1.76 -10.53
C LYS A 54 -19.93 1.17 -10.51
N PRO A 55 -18.98 1.74 -11.28
CA PRO A 55 -17.58 1.31 -11.25
C PRO A 55 -17.03 1.24 -9.83
N LYS A 56 -16.31 0.18 -9.52
CA LYS A 56 -15.67 -0.02 -8.22
C LYS A 56 -14.17 -0.29 -8.42
N LEU A 57 -13.35 0.30 -7.57
CA LEU A 57 -11.92 0.03 -7.45
C LEU A 57 -11.54 0.21 -5.99
N SER A 58 -10.83 -0.74 -5.42
CA SER A 58 -10.28 -0.61 -4.08
C SER A 58 -8.80 -1.01 -4.05
N VAL A 59 -7.99 -0.11 -3.53
CA VAL A 59 -6.53 -0.26 -3.45
C VAL A 59 -6.07 0.08 -2.05
N SER A 60 -5.16 -0.71 -1.50
CA SER A 60 -4.39 -0.39 -0.30
C SER A 60 -2.91 -0.33 -0.65
N CYS A 61 -2.20 0.69 -0.22
CA CYS A 61 -0.80 0.86 -0.56
C CYS A 61 0.00 1.45 0.60
N GLN A 62 1.31 1.17 0.60
CA GLN A 62 2.26 1.98 1.37
C GLN A 62 2.27 3.42 0.85
N HIS A 63 2.95 4.32 1.55
CA HIS A 63 2.88 5.76 1.28
C HIS A 63 3.69 6.19 0.04
N TYR A 64 3.26 5.72 -1.14
CA TYR A 64 3.89 6.01 -2.43
C TYR A 64 3.11 7.02 -3.26
N SER A 65 3.75 8.14 -3.63
CA SER A 65 3.12 9.15 -4.49
C SER A 65 2.74 8.60 -5.88
N PHE A 66 3.55 7.74 -6.47
CA PHE A 66 3.25 7.12 -7.77
C PHE A 66 1.98 6.26 -7.74
N ALA A 67 1.66 5.65 -6.59
CA ALA A 67 0.44 4.87 -6.42
C ALA A 67 -0.80 5.77 -6.45
N VAL A 68 -0.72 6.94 -5.80
CA VAL A 68 -1.79 7.96 -5.85
C VAL A 68 -1.95 8.50 -7.27
N ASN A 69 -0.85 8.80 -7.95
CA ASN A 69 -0.87 9.34 -9.31
C ASN A 69 -1.50 8.36 -10.31
N ALA A 70 -1.16 7.08 -10.21
CA ALA A 70 -1.78 6.03 -11.02
C ALA A 70 -3.29 5.92 -10.76
N PHE A 71 -3.73 6.17 -9.52
CA PHE A 71 -5.15 6.20 -9.17
C PHE A 71 -5.86 7.39 -9.83
N VAL A 72 -5.24 8.57 -9.83
CA VAL A 72 -5.74 9.76 -10.54
C VAL A 72 -5.89 9.47 -12.03
N ASP A 73 -4.91 8.78 -12.65
CA ASP A 73 -5.00 8.39 -14.07
C ASP A 73 -6.21 7.51 -14.36
N VAL A 74 -6.50 6.56 -13.47
CA VAL A 74 -7.67 5.68 -13.63
C VAL A 74 -8.97 6.48 -13.50
N VAL A 75 -9.08 7.36 -12.49
CA VAL A 75 -10.25 8.21 -12.32
C VAL A 75 -10.49 9.05 -13.56
N ASN A 76 -9.47 9.73 -14.06
CA ASN A 76 -9.56 10.58 -15.25
C ASN A 76 -9.89 9.79 -16.52
N LYS A 77 -9.34 8.56 -16.66
CA LYS A 77 -9.58 7.71 -17.83
C LYS A 77 -11.04 7.25 -17.92
N TYR A 78 -11.66 6.94 -16.80
CA TYR A 78 -12.99 6.36 -16.79
C TYR A 78 -14.09 7.40 -16.64
N ASP A 79 -13.81 8.66 -16.29
CA ASP A 79 -14.69 9.84 -16.24
C ASP A 79 -16.21 9.48 -16.21
N ALA A 80 -16.57 8.57 -15.30
CA ALA A 80 -17.92 8.06 -15.19
C ALA A 80 -18.76 9.02 -14.32
N ASN A 81 -20.04 9.19 -14.66
CA ASN A 81 -20.95 10.02 -13.86
C ASN A 81 -21.07 9.54 -12.41
N GLU A 82 -20.87 8.25 -12.17
CA GLU A 82 -20.88 7.65 -10.85
C GLU A 82 -19.80 6.57 -10.74
N TYR A 83 -19.03 6.58 -9.65
CA TYR A 83 -18.09 5.52 -9.29
C TYR A 83 -17.96 5.42 -7.76
N ASN A 84 -17.41 4.30 -7.29
CA ASN A 84 -17.02 4.09 -5.89
C ASN A 84 -15.60 3.57 -5.87
N PHE A 85 -14.64 4.49 -5.91
CA PHE A 85 -13.21 4.17 -5.87
C PHE A 85 -12.63 4.49 -4.51
N ILE A 86 -11.85 3.57 -3.97
CA ILE A 86 -11.26 3.65 -2.63
C ILE A 86 -9.75 3.46 -2.76
N LEU A 87 -9.00 4.43 -2.25
CA LEU A 87 -7.55 4.35 -2.08
C LEU A 87 -7.23 4.52 -0.60
N ARG A 88 -6.46 3.58 -0.04
CA ARG A 88 -5.96 3.61 1.33
C ARG A 88 -4.45 3.64 1.32
N GLU A 89 -3.86 4.73 1.82
CA GLU A 89 -2.46 4.69 2.24
C GLU A 89 -2.44 4.16 3.68
N THR A 90 -1.79 3.02 3.90
CA THR A 90 -1.86 2.32 5.18
C THR A 90 -0.66 1.40 5.42
N GLN A 91 -0.60 0.81 6.60
CA GLN A 91 0.48 -0.03 7.09
C GLN A 91 0.62 -1.34 6.31
N THR A 92 1.83 -1.87 6.20
CA THR A 92 2.13 -3.11 5.46
C THR A 92 1.26 -4.30 5.88
N GLY A 93 1.04 -4.48 7.19
CA GLY A 93 0.16 -5.55 7.70
C GLY A 93 -1.29 -5.35 7.27
N GLU A 94 -1.81 -4.12 7.35
CA GLU A 94 -3.17 -3.80 6.94
C GLU A 94 -3.39 -3.96 5.43
N ILE A 95 -2.37 -3.67 4.60
CA ILE A 95 -2.43 -3.93 3.15
C ILE A 95 -2.67 -5.43 2.90
N ILE A 96 -1.90 -6.29 3.58
CA ILE A 96 -2.02 -7.74 3.45
C ILE A 96 -3.41 -8.20 3.90
N ASP A 97 -3.89 -7.72 5.03
CA ASP A 97 -5.20 -8.06 5.58
C ASP A 97 -6.35 -7.53 4.70
N ASP A 98 -6.22 -6.33 4.13
CA ASP A 98 -7.21 -5.74 3.25
C ASP A 98 -7.37 -6.55 1.94
N VAL A 99 -6.25 -7.01 1.35
CA VAL A 99 -6.29 -7.84 0.14
C VAL A 99 -6.79 -9.25 0.46
N ALA A 100 -6.32 -9.86 1.55
CA ALA A 100 -6.78 -11.18 1.98
C ALA A 100 -8.28 -11.19 2.33
N GLY A 101 -8.75 -10.15 3.03
CA GLY A 101 -10.14 -9.97 3.44
C GLY A 101 -11.06 -9.37 2.36
N ASN A 102 -10.56 -9.20 1.14
CA ASN A 102 -11.33 -8.61 0.03
C ASN A 102 -11.88 -7.21 0.30
N LYS A 103 -11.18 -6.41 1.09
CA LYS A 103 -11.45 -4.98 1.25
C LYS A 103 -10.74 -4.14 0.20
N SER A 104 -9.62 -4.65 -0.32
CA SER A 104 -8.90 -4.09 -1.44
C SER A 104 -8.60 -5.18 -2.47
N GLU A 105 -8.78 -4.84 -3.74
CA GLU A 105 -8.53 -5.74 -4.86
C GLU A 105 -7.05 -5.89 -5.15
N VAL A 106 -6.30 -4.79 -4.94
CA VAL A 106 -4.86 -4.71 -5.13
C VAL A 106 -4.21 -4.07 -3.92
N GLY A 107 -3.11 -4.66 -3.46
CA GLY A 107 -2.18 -4.06 -2.51
C GLY A 107 -0.90 -3.60 -3.19
N ILE A 108 -0.22 -2.60 -2.66
CA ILE A 108 1.11 -2.18 -3.13
C ILE A 108 2.04 -2.11 -1.93
N LEU A 109 3.12 -2.87 -1.98
CA LEU A 109 4.18 -2.86 -0.99
C LEU A 109 5.53 -3.18 -1.63
N TYR A 110 6.61 -3.06 -0.86
CA TYR A 110 7.91 -3.50 -1.31
C TYR A 110 8.40 -4.74 -0.55
N LEU A 111 9.23 -5.51 -1.23
CA LEU A 111 10.06 -6.56 -0.66
C LEU A 111 11.54 -6.20 -0.82
N SER A 112 12.36 -6.75 0.05
CA SER A 112 13.82 -6.64 0.04
C SER A 112 14.42 -7.88 0.70
N ASP A 113 15.72 -8.09 0.59
CA ASP A 113 16.41 -9.20 1.23
C ASP A 113 16.12 -9.30 2.74
N SER A 114 15.82 -8.17 3.40
CA SER A 114 15.56 -8.13 4.84
C SER A 114 14.17 -8.59 5.25
N ASN A 115 13.15 -8.46 4.38
CA ASN A 115 11.75 -8.73 4.73
C ASN A 115 11.06 -9.80 3.87
N GLU A 116 11.64 -10.16 2.72
CA GLU A 116 11.02 -11.08 1.75
C GLU A 116 10.66 -12.43 2.36
N GLU A 117 11.52 -13.01 3.19
CA GLU A 117 11.25 -14.31 3.81
C GLU A 117 10.01 -14.27 4.71
N VAL A 118 9.89 -13.23 5.55
CA VAL A 118 8.80 -13.09 6.51
C VAL A 118 7.51 -12.71 5.82
N LEU A 119 7.54 -11.65 5.00
CA LEU A 119 6.36 -11.20 4.27
C LEU A 119 5.92 -12.23 3.23
N GLY A 120 6.85 -12.89 2.53
CA GLY A 120 6.53 -13.95 1.57
C GLY A 120 5.82 -15.16 2.21
N LYS A 121 6.21 -15.56 3.42
CA LYS A 121 5.50 -16.58 4.20
C LYS A 121 4.08 -16.12 4.56
N LEU A 122 3.95 -14.85 4.98
CA LEU A 122 2.66 -14.26 5.34
C LEU A 122 1.73 -14.17 4.13
N LEU A 123 2.23 -13.72 2.99
CA LEU A 123 1.47 -13.67 1.72
C LEU A 123 0.98 -15.07 1.32
N LYS A 124 1.87 -16.07 1.33
CA LYS A 124 1.49 -17.48 1.02
C LYS A 124 0.44 -18.02 1.97
N LYS A 125 0.56 -17.73 3.28
CA LYS A 125 -0.43 -18.16 4.31
C LYS A 125 -1.82 -17.59 4.04
N ASN A 126 -1.91 -16.43 3.42
CA ASN A 126 -3.15 -15.73 3.10
C ASN A 126 -3.60 -15.92 1.64
N ASP A 127 -3.04 -16.89 0.91
CA ASP A 127 -3.33 -17.15 -0.52
C ASP A 127 -3.13 -15.92 -1.42
N LEU A 128 -2.13 -15.10 -1.07
CA LEU A 128 -1.74 -13.93 -1.84
C LEU A 128 -0.50 -14.21 -2.67
N VAL A 129 -0.36 -13.48 -3.77
CA VAL A 129 0.82 -13.47 -4.63
C VAL A 129 1.36 -12.06 -4.75
N PHE A 130 2.69 -11.95 -4.72
CA PHE A 130 3.41 -10.71 -5.03
C PHE A 130 3.86 -10.78 -6.50
N GLU A 131 3.63 -9.70 -7.23
CA GLU A 131 4.10 -9.50 -8.60
C GLU A 131 4.92 -8.22 -8.64
N GLU A 132 6.22 -8.34 -8.83
CA GLU A 132 7.11 -7.19 -8.93
C GLU A 132 6.75 -6.33 -10.13
N ILE A 133 6.74 -5.02 -9.94
CA ILE A 133 6.52 -4.03 -10.99
C ILE A 133 7.86 -3.41 -11.40
N PHE A 134 8.68 -3.01 -10.42
CA PHE A 134 9.99 -2.41 -10.65
C PHE A 134 10.90 -2.54 -9.43
N GLU A 135 12.19 -2.46 -9.69
CA GLU A 135 13.25 -2.36 -8.70
C GLU A 135 13.67 -0.89 -8.56
N ALA A 136 13.88 -0.44 -7.33
CA ALA A 136 14.33 0.90 -7.03
C ALA A 136 15.53 0.89 -6.09
N SER A 137 16.50 1.76 -6.32
CA SER A 137 17.56 2.06 -5.36
C SER A 137 17.05 3.00 -4.27
N PRO A 138 17.50 2.87 -3.01
CA PRO A 138 17.09 3.75 -1.93
C PRO A 138 17.47 5.21 -2.19
N HIS A 139 16.52 6.10 -1.95
CA HIS A 139 16.71 7.55 -2.01
C HIS A 139 16.27 8.19 -0.70
N VAL A 140 16.98 9.22 -0.32
CA VAL A 140 16.64 10.07 0.82
C VAL A 140 15.68 11.17 0.36
N PHE A 141 14.53 11.26 1.00
CA PHE A 141 13.59 12.35 0.80
C PHE A 141 13.82 13.41 1.87
N ILE A 142 14.18 14.61 1.42
CA ILE A 142 14.52 15.78 2.25
C ILE A 142 13.87 17.04 1.68
N SER A 143 13.78 18.08 2.50
CA SER A 143 13.44 19.41 1.99
C SER A 143 14.46 19.92 0.99
N LYS A 144 14.02 20.63 -0.04
CA LYS A 144 14.92 21.33 -0.99
C LYS A 144 15.88 22.32 -0.29
N ASN A 145 15.54 22.78 0.91
CA ASN A 145 16.35 23.68 1.73
C ASN A 145 17.17 22.94 2.79
N HIS A 146 17.16 21.60 2.79
CA HIS A 146 17.95 20.81 3.71
C HIS A 146 19.46 21.05 3.51
N PRO A 147 20.28 21.06 4.58
CA PRO A 147 21.73 21.26 4.44
C PRO A 147 22.43 20.30 3.47
N LEU A 148 21.89 19.09 3.28
CA LEU A 148 22.41 18.09 2.32
C LEU A 148 21.79 18.19 0.92
N ALA A 149 20.91 19.15 0.65
CA ALA A 149 20.19 19.24 -0.63
C ALA A 149 21.11 19.46 -1.84
N SER A 150 22.29 20.07 -1.64
CA SER A 150 23.29 20.30 -2.68
C SER A 150 24.15 19.07 -3.01
N ASN A 151 24.13 18.02 -2.17
CA ASN A 151 24.90 16.80 -2.41
C ASN A 151 24.28 16.00 -3.54
N ASP A 152 25.10 15.46 -4.44
CA ASP A 152 24.63 14.54 -5.49
C ASP A 152 24.25 13.17 -4.94
N ILE A 153 24.99 12.70 -3.97
CA ILE A 153 24.77 11.42 -3.26
C ILE A 153 24.93 11.68 -1.76
N ILE A 154 24.09 11.07 -0.96
CA ILE A 154 24.08 11.20 0.51
C ILE A 154 24.55 9.88 1.14
N THR A 155 25.32 9.97 2.22
CA THR A 155 25.78 8.82 3.02
C THR A 155 25.00 8.71 4.33
N LEU A 156 25.00 7.52 4.94
CA LEU A 156 24.35 7.30 6.24
C LEU A 156 24.94 8.16 7.36
N ASP A 157 26.26 8.38 7.34
CA ASP A 157 26.93 9.18 8.37
C ASP A 157 26.50 10.64 8.32
N GLU A 158 26.27 11.19 7.14
CA GLU A 158 25.77 12.56 6.96
C GLU A 158 24.32 12.72 7.47
N LEU A 159 23.53 11.65 7.52
CA LEU A 159 22.15 11.66 7.98
C LEU A 159 22.02 11.60 9.52
N LYS A 160 22.99 11.08 10.25
CA LYS A 160 22.93 10.88 11.71
C LYS A 160 22.54 12.14 12.52
N PRO A 161 22.96 13.36 12.15
CA PRO A 161 22.56 14.57 12.86
C PRO A 161 21.08 14.93 12.76
N TYR A 162 20.37 14.42 11.75
CA TYR A 162 19.00 14.80 11.39
C TYR A 162 17.96 13.80 11.89
N PRO A 163 16.71 14.22 12.15
CA PRO A 163 15.63 13.31 12.52
C PRO A 163 15.25 12.36 11.39
N TYR A 164 15.27 11.06 11.66
CA TYR A 164 14.74 10.02 10.78
C TYR A 164 13.23 9.90 10.98
N LEU A 165 12.47 10.16 9.93
CA LEU A 165 11.02 10.14 9.90
C LEU A 165 10.56 8.81 9.30
N VAL A 166 9.73 8.08 10.02
CA VAL A 166 9.26 6.74 9.63
C VAL A 166 7.77 6.61 9.88
N TYR A 167 7.13 5.74 9.10
CA TYR A 167 5.73 5.39 9.33
C TYR A 167 5.61 4.35 10.46
N GLU A 168 4.65 4.56 11.36
CA GLU A 168 4.34 3.55 12.37
C GLU A 168 3.64 2.33 11.74
N GLN A 169 3.89 1.13 12.28
CA GLN A 169 3.32 -0.11 11.77
C GLN A 169 2.33 -0.76 12.76
N GLY A 170 1.74 0.04 13.67
CA GLY A 170 0.69 -0.39 14.59
C GLY A 170 1.09 -1.61 15.43
N GLU A 171 0.22 -2.61 15.47
CA GLU A 171 0.48 -3.85 16.21
C GLU A 171 1.60 -4.70 15.60
N ASN A 172 1.86 -4.55 14.29
CA ASN A 172 2.95 -5.23 13.57
C ASN A 172 4.27 -4.45 13.68
N ASN A 173 4.66 -4.03 14.88
CA ASN A 173 5.81 -3.16 15.12
C ASN A 173 7.18 -3.88 14.97
N SER A 174 7.26 -4.80 14.03
CA SER A 174 8.51 -5.47 13.63
C SER A 174 9.11 -4.76 12.43
N PHE A 175 10.43 -4.64 12.37
CA PHE A 175 11.14 -4.03 11.26
C PHE A 175 10.83 -4.67 9.89
N TYR A 176 10.37 -5.92 9.86
CA TYR A 176 9.94 -6.60 8.63
C TYR A 176 8.73 -5.93 7.96
N PHE A 177 7.90 -5.21 8.71
CA PHE A 177 6.72 -4.50 8.20
C PHE A 177 7.00 -3.04 7.88
N SER A 178 8.18 -2.53 8.19
CA SER A 178 8.53 -1.13 7.96
C SER A 178 8.49 -0.78 6.48
N GLU A 179 8.05 0.44 6.18
CA GLU A 179 8.03 0.97 4.82
C GLU A 179 9.36 1.58 4.41
N GLU A 180 10.21 1.88 5.38
CA GLU A 180 11.52 2.48 5.17
C GLU A 180 12.61 1.43 5.24
N PHE A 181 13.52 1.55 4.30
CA PHE A 181 14.63 0.61 4.10
C PHE A 181 15.60 0.55 5.29
N LEU A 182 15.76 1.66 6.00
CA LEU A 182 16.71 1.79 7.11
C LEU A 182 16.10 1.47 8.49
N SER A 183 14.96 0.84 8.54
CA SER A 183 14.25 0.53 9.79
C SER A 183 15.07 -0.36 10.76
N VAL A 184 16.02 -1.12 10.22
CA VAL A 184 16.96 -1.99 10.96
C VAL A 184 18.05 -1.19 11.65
N LEU A 185 18.31 0.05 11.20
CA LEU A 185 19.40 0.87 11.74
C LEU A 185 18.95 1.64 12.98
N ASP A 186 19.78 1.63 13.99
CA ASP A 186 19.58 2.46 15.19
C ASP A 186 19.97 3.91 14.87
N MET A 187 18.96 4.71 14.52
CA MET A 187 19.15 6.13 14.26
C MET A 187 18.93 6.92 15.55
N PRO A 188 19.87 7.81 15.92
CA PRO A 188 19.84 8.52 17.22
C PRO A 188 18.58 9.39 17.42
N LYS A 189 17.99 9.88 16.34
CA LYS A 189 16.79 10.71 16.34
C LYS A 189 15.76 10.07 15.42
N ARG A 190 14.69 9.54 15.98
CA ARG A 190 13.61 8.89 15.24
C ARG A 190 12.26 9.48 15.64
N ILE A 191 11.44 9.81 14.64
CA ILE A 191 10.06 10.25 14.82
C ILE A 191 9.15 9.35 14.01
N GLN A 192 8.09 8.81 14.64
CA GLN A 192 7.09 7.99 13.98
C GLN A 192 5.85 8.82 13.67
N VAL A 193 5.30 8.63 12.48
CA VAL A 193 4.10 9.32 11.98
C VAL A 193 3.15 8.32 11.33
N ARG A 194 1.92 8.76 11.06
CA ARG A 194 0.88 7.92 10.42
C ARG A 194 0.62 8.25 8.97
N ASP A 195 0.93 9.48 8.57
CA ASP A 195 0.54 9.98 7.26
C ASP A 195 1.66 10.77 6.59
N ARG A 196 1.60 10.80 5.27
CA ARG A 196 2.61 11.43 4.42
C ARG A 196 2.65 12.95 4.57
N ALA A 197 1.51 13.61 4.79
CA ALA A 197 1.48 15.06 4.94
C ALA A 197 2.22 15.50 6.22
N THR A 198 1.98 14.80 7.33
CA THR A 198 2.72 15.02 8.57
C THR A 198 4.21 14.75 8.39
N LEU A 199 4.57 13.64 7.71
CA LEU A 199 5.97 13.30 7.44
C LEU A 199 6.67 14.42 6.67
N PHE A 200 6.09 14.90 5.57
CA PHE A 200 6.68 15.97 4.75
C PHE A 200 6.76 17.30 5.48
N ASN A 201 5.75 17.64 6.29
CA ASN A 201 5.81 18.85 7.13
C ASN A 201 6.96 18.80 8.13
N LEU A 202 7.21 17.64 8.76
CA LEU A 202 8.34 17.44 9.67
C LEU A 202 9.69 17.44 8.92
N ALA A 203 9.74 16.87 7.71
CA ALA A 203 10.94 16.93 6.88
C ALA A 203 11.34 18.39 6.58
N VAL A 204 10.37 19.24 6.26
CA VAL A 204 10.60 20.68 6.04
C VAL A 204 10.91 21.41 7.36
N GLY A 205 10.10 21.18 8.40
CA GLY A 205 10.18 21.97 9.64
C GLY A 205 11.37 21.64 10.53
N LEU A 206 11.89 20.40 10.45
CA LEU A 206 12.96 19.90 11.33
C LEU A 206 14.25 19.54 10.59
N ASN A 207 14.33 19.76 9.28
CA ASN A 207 15.35 19.16 8.41
C ASN A 207 15.41 17.63 8.63
N GLY A 208 14.25 16.99 8.75
CA GLY A 208 14.15 15.54 8.85
C GLY A 208 14.28 14.88 7.50
N PHE A 209 14.48 13.56 7.51
CA PHE A 209 14.57 12.78 6.30
C PHE A 209 13.80 11.46 6.43
N THR A 210 13.38 10.92 5.31
CA THR A 210 12.94 9.52 5.19
C THR A 210 13.61 8.85 4.01
N VAL A 211 13.49 7.52 3.89
CA VAL A 211 14.10 6.76 2.78
C VAL A 211 13.02 5.99 2.03
N SER A 212 12.97 6.17 0.71
CA SER A 212 11.97 5.57 -0.16
C SER A 212 12.55 5.29 -1.55
N SER A 213 11.69 4.94 -2.51
CA SER A 213 12.02 4.52 -3.88
C SER A 213 12.66 5.58 -4.78
N GLY A 214 12.73 6.84 -4.34
CA GLY A 214 13.21 7.94 -5.19
C GLY A 214 12.15 8.54 -6.12
N ILE A 215 11.01 7.90 -6.27
CA ILE A 215 9.93 8.38 -7.14
C ILE A 215 9.04 9.34 -6.34
N ILE A 216 9.13 10.63 -6.70
CA ILE A 216 8.26 11.68 -6.17
C ILE A 216 7.70 12.49 -7.34
N ASP A 217 6.39 12.64 -7.36
CA ASP A 217 5.71 13.43 -8.39
C ASP A 217 5.58 14.88 -7.91
N LYS A 218 6.14 15.80 -8.68
CA LYS A 218 6.14 17.23 -8.35
C LYS A 218 4.77 17.87 -8.57
N GLU A 219 3.98 17.38 -9.53
CA GLU A 219 2.66 17.95 -9.83
C GLU A 219 1.71 17.78 -8.65
N LEU A 220 1.74 16.61 -7.97
CA LEU A 220 0.88 16.33 -6.82
C LEU A 220 1.50 16.65 -5.47
N ASN A 221 2.83 16.62 -5.33
CA ASN A 221 3.50 16.81 -4.03
C ASN A 221 4.23 18.16 -3.92
N GLY A 222 4.24 18.97 -5.00
CA GLY A 222 4.99 20.21 -5.04
C GLY A 222 6.51 19.99 -5.13
N GLU A 223 7.28 21.07 -5.01
CA GLU A 223 8.74 21.06 -5.15
C GLU A 223 9.50 21.15 -3.83
N GLU A 224 8.79 21.11 -2.68
CA GLU A 224 9.42 21.29 -1.38
C GLU A 224 10.24 20.09 -0.92
N ILE A 225 9.87 18.89 -1.36
CA ILE A 225 10.58 17.64 -1.08
C ILE A 225 11.31 17.16 -2.33
N ILE A 226 12.58 16.85 -2.16
CA ILE A 226 13.44 16.31 -3.21
C ILE A 226 13.95 14.93 -2.84
N ALA A 227 14.22 14.09 -3.83
CA ALA A 227 14.85 12.80 -3.68
C ALA A 227 16.34 12.90 -4.02
N LYS A 228 17.20 12.35 -3.16
CA LYS A 228 18.64 12.25 -3.38
C LYS A 228 19.08 10.80 -3.24
N PRO A 229 19.94 10.29 -4.14
CA PRO A 229 20.46 8.93 -4.02
C PRO A 229 21.14 8.70 -2.67
N LEU A 230 20.86 7.59 -2.04
CA LEU A 230 21.56 7.13 -0.84
C LEU A 230 22.69 6.18 -1.24
N ASN A 231 23.89 6.43 -0.74
CA ASN A 231 25.06 5.59 -1.04
C ASN A 231 24.96 4.24 -0.32
N MET A 232 24.12 3.36 -0.86
CA MET A 232 23.92 2.00 -0.38
C MET A 232 23.67 1.06 -1.57
N ASN A 233 24.27 -0.11 -1.53
CA ASN A 233 24.03 -1.15 -2.54
C ASN A 233 22.91 -2.08 -2.05
N LEU A 234 21.69 -1.58 -2.08
CA LEU A 234 20.48 -2.26 -1.66
C LEU A 234 19.36 -1.99 -2.66
N SER A 235 18.42 -2.93 -2.79
CA SER A 235 17.28 -2.83 -3.72
C SER A 235 15.95 -2.95 -3.01
N MET A 236 14.99 -2.17 -3.49
CA MET A 236 13.57 -2.24 -3.14
C MET A 236 12.81 -2.85 -4.32
N HIS A 237 12.28 -4.05 -4.16
CA HIS A 237 11.41 -4.70 -5.15
C HIS A 237 9.97 -4.26 -4.88
N ILE A 238 9.48 -3.27 -5.61
CA ILE A 238 8.15 -2.73 -5.43
C ILE A 238 7.18 -3.46 -6.36
N GLY A 239 6.09 -3.94 -5.79
CA GLY A 239 5.14 -4.76 -6.52
C GLY A 239 3.72 -4.66 -6.01
N ILE A 240 2.85 -5.34 -6.75
CA ILE A 240 1.46 -5.53 -6.36
C ILE A 240 1.29 -6.83 -5.59
N VAL A 241 0.38 -6.78 -4.63
CA VAL A 241 -0.16 -7.94 -3.93
C VAL A 241 -1.60 -8.14 -4.38
N LYS A 242 -1.93 -9.34 -4.77
CA LYS A 242 -3.29 -9.74 -5.18
C LYS A 242 -3.60 -11.16 -4.73
N ARG A 243 -4.86 -11.53 -4.69
CA ARG A 243 -5.27 -12.90 -4.38
C ARG A 243 -4.86 -13.86 -5.50
N LYS A 244 -4.39 -15.01 -5.09
CA LYS A 244 -4.02 -16.09 -6.02
C LYS A 244 -5.25 -16.59 -6.76
N ASN A 245 -5.12 -16.83 -8.07
CA ASN A 245 -6.18 -17.38 -8.93
C ASN A 245 -7.47 -16.52 -9.00
N VAL A 246 -7.41 -15.25 -8.62
CA VAL A 246 -8.52 -14.30 -8.75
C VAL A 246 -8.22 -13.33 -9.88
N MET A 247 -9.19 -13.12 -10.75
CA MET A 247 -9.08 -12.14 -11.84
C MET A 247 -9.26 -10.74 -11.28
N LEU A 248 -8.48 -9.81 -11.78
CA LEU A 248 -8.67 -8.39 -11.47
C LEU A 248 -9.80 -7.80 -12.33
N SER A 249 -10.51 -6.82 -11.78
CA SER A 249 -11.44 -6.01 -12.54
C SER A 249 -10.72 -5.19 -13.62
N GLN A 250 -11.45 -4.73 -14.64
CA GLN A 250 -10.88 -3.85 -15.65
C GLN A 250 -10.28 -2.56 -15.07
N TYR A 251 -10.79 -2.08 -13.93
CA TYR A 251 -10.31 -0.89 -13.25
C TYR A 251 -8.99 -1.16 -12.52
N ALA A 252 -8.88 -2.30 -11.85
CA ALA A 252 -7.65 -2.74 -11.20
C ALA A 252 -6.55 -3.09 -12.23
N GLU A 253 -6.90 -3.76 -13.35
CA GLU A 253 -5.96 -3.97 -14.47
C GLU A 253 -5.44 -2.63 -15.04
N SER A 254 -6.34 -1.64 -15.22
CA SER A 254 -5.96 -0.30 -15.65
C SER A 254 -5.07 0.41 -14.65
N TYR A 255 -5.31 0.24 -13.35
CA TYR A 255 -4.51 0.80 -12.30
C TYR A 255 -3.08 0.22 -12.29
N VAL A 256 -2.95 -1.10 -12.36
CA VAL A 256 -1.64 -1.76 -12.47
C VAL A 256 -0.89 -1.29 -13.72
N LYS A 257 -1.59 -1.14 -14.85
CA LYS A 257 -0.99 -0.60 -16.08
C LYS A 257 -0.54 0.85 -15.91
N ALA A 258 -1.33 1.69 -15.24
CA ALA A 258 -0.98 3.08 -14.97
C ALA A 258 0.29 3.19 -14.11
N ILE A 259 0.43 2.35 -13.06
CA ILE A 259 1.67 2.28 -12.27
C ILE A 259 2.86 1.93 -13.18
N LYS A 260 2.77 0.83 -13.94
CA LYS A 260 3.86 0.39 -14.85
C LYS A 260 4.29 1.50 -15.81
N ASN A 261 3.34 2.25 -16.36
CA ASN A 261 3.66 3.36 -17.27
C ASN A 261 4.40 4.51 -16.56
N ARG A 262 3.99 4.86 -15.33
CA ARG A 262 4.60 5.97 -14.58
C ARG A 262 6.01 5.67 -14.11
N VAL A 263 6.27 4.43 -13.68
CA VAL A 263 7.61 4.03 -13.21
C VAL A 263 8.58 3.73 -14.35
N SER A 264 8.09 3.48 -15.59
CA SER A 264 8.94 3.29 -16.77
C SER A 264 9.53 4.59 -17.32
N ILE A 265 9.10 5.74 -16.81
CA ILE A 265 9.52 7.08 -17.26
C ILE A 265 10.67 7.62 -16.37
N VAL A 266 10.93 6.99 -15.23
CA VAL A 266 12.00 7.33 -14.29
C VAL A 266 13.17 6.39 -14.46
#